data_fe56dcdfa11747520aff80a88a12e33d
#
_entry.id   fe56dcdfa11747520aff80a88a12e33d
#
_cell.length_a   1.000
_cell.length_b   1.000
_cell.length_c   1.000
_cell.angle_alpha   90.00
_cell.angle_beta   90.00
_cell.angle_gamma   90.00
#
_symmetry.space_group_name_H-M   'P 1'
#
loop_
_entity.id
_entity.type
_entity.pdbx_description
1 polymer ?
#
loop_
_entity_poly.entity_id
_entity_poly.type
_entity_poly.pdbx_seq_one_letter_code
_entity_poly.pdbx_strand_id
1 'polypeptide(L)'
;MLVSGKEILAVAKEQGFAVPAFNAGSGQLLNAVMEACEEAQSPVMIAIHPDELSFLTDSFVAQVKDLANHTKIPVCIHLDHGASYEQVIHAIQLGFTSVMIDASHLPYEDNVASSQRVVAAAHAVGVSVEAELGTIGDTGNTVEGGVSEVIYTDPKVAQDFIDKTGVDSLAVAIGTAHGIYPKDVDPKLRLDILEEIEKATDIPLVLHGGSSNPDEEIAKAVTMGVNKINISSDIKIVFANKLREILNAGNMEIREPNVLFPPCMEETKKVALEKIKLFKSDDKAKFYFK
;
A
#
# COMPACT_ATOMS: atom_id res chain seq x y z
N MET A 1 -1.23 12.64 -12.53
CA MET A 1 -2.71 12.88 -12.48
C MET A 1 -3.24 12.29 -11.18
N LEU A 2 -3.83 13.11 -10.31
CA LEU A 2 -4.39 12.67 -9.04
C LEU A 2 -5.75 11.99 -9.25
N VAL A 3 -5.92 10.78 -8.69
CA VAL A 3 -7.14 9.96 -8.78
C VAL A 3 -7.51 9.37 -7.42
N SER A 4 -8.77 8.95 -7.25
CA SER A 4 -9.21 8.22 -6.06
C SER A 4 -8.74 6.76 -6.07
N GLY A 5 -8.76 6.09 -4.90
CA GLY A 5 -8.49 4.67 -4.81
C GLY A 5 -9.51 3.83 -5.59
N LYS A 6 -10.77 4.23 -5.57
CA LYS A 6 -11.83 3.58 -6.37
C LYS A 6 -11.53 3.62 -7.86
N GLU A 7 -11.15 4.79 -8.39
CA GLU A 7 -10.85 4.94 -9.82
C GLU A 7 -9.61 4.12 -10.22
N ILE A 8 -8.53 4.20 -9.43
CA ILE A 8 -7.29 3.52 -9.78
C ILE A 8 -7.42 1.99 -9.69
N LEU A 9 -8.15 1.48 -8.69
CA LEU A 9 -8.32 0.04 -8.48
C LEU A 9 -9.40 -0.58 -9.38
N ALA A 10 -10.40 0.18 -9.82
CA ALA A 10 -11.38 -0.32 -10.79
C ALA A 10 -10.72 -0.72 -12.12
N VAL A 11 -9.79 0.11 -12.63
CA VAL A 11 -9.02 -0.22 -13.83
C VAL A 11 -8.08 -1.40 -13.58
N ALA A 12 -7.46 -1.49 -12.40
CA ALA A 12 -6.60 -2.61 -12.05
C ALA A 12 -7.38 -3.94 -12.07
N LYS A 13 -8.58 -3.96 -11.50
CA LYS A 13 -9.47 -5.15 -11.51
C LYS A 13 -9.89 -5.51 -12.93
N GLU A 14 -10.33 -4.54 -13.73
CA GLU A 14 -10.74 -4.76 -15.12
C GLU A 14 -9.60 -5.31 -15.99
N GLN A 15 -8.37 -4.81 -15.79
CA GLN A 15 -7.21 -5.13 -16.62
C GLN A 15 -6.34 -6.26 -16.04
N GLY A 16 -6.66 -6.81 -14.87
CA GLY A 16 -6.00 -7.98 -14.26
C GLY A 16 -4.56 -7.73 -13.84
N PHE A 17 -4.32 -6.65 -13.09
CA PHE A 17 -3.03 -6.33 -12.48
C PHE A 17 -3.21 -5.78 -11.07
N ALA A 18 -2.11 -5.65 -10.29
CA ALA A 18 -2.16 -4.97 -9.01
C ALA A 18 -1.41 -3.64 -9.06
N VAL A 19 -2.02 -2.58 -8.51
CA VAL A 19 -1.37 -1.28 -8.31
C VAL A 19 -0.38 -1.39 -7.16
N PRO A 20 0.89 -1.00 -7.33
CA PRO A 20 1.82 -0.92 -6.22
C PRO A 20 1.41 0.21 -5.28
N ALA A 21 1.31 -0.10 -3.99
CA ALA A 21 1.12 0.88 -2.92
C ALA A 21 2.43 0.98 -2.12
N PHE A 22 3.23 2.02 -2.39
CA PHE A 22 4.52 2.21 -1.75
C PHE A 22 4.40 3.12 -0.53
N ASN A 23 4.87 2.64 0.64
CA ASN A 23 4.95 3.44 1.87
C ASN A 23 6.16 4.39 1.81
N ALA A 24 5.90 5.64 1.49
CA ALA A 24 6.92 6.66 1.29
C ALA A 24 7.23 7.42 2.59
N GLY A 25 8.07 6.84 3.45
CA GLY A 25 8.46 7.39 4.75
C GLY A 25 9.51 8.53 4.68
N SER A 26 9.82 9.06 3.49
CA SER A 26 10.67 10.25 3.30
C SER A 26 10.51 10.84 1.89
N GLY A 27 10.91 12.10 1.70
CA GLY A 27 10.94 12.71 0.36
C GLY A 27 11.84 11.99 -0.62
N GLN A 28 12.93 11.38 -0.17
CA GLN A 28 13.85 10.62 -1.00
C GLN A 28 13.24 9.30 -1.48
N LEU A 29 12.56 8.57 -0.58
CA LEU A 29 11.81 7.36 -0.96
C LEU A 29 10.68 7.70 -1.92
N LEU A 30 9.93 8.79 -1.64
CA LEU A 30 8.88 9.28 -2.53
C LEU A 30 9.40 9.54 -3.95
N ASN A 31 10.50 10.31 -4.07
CA ASN A 31 11.09 10.61 -5.37
C ASN A 31 11.53 9.34 -6.10
N ALA A 32 12.19 8.41 -5.41
CA ALA A 32 12.68 7.17 -6.01
C ALA A 32 11.53 6.28 -6.55
N VAL A 33 10.43 6.13 -5.77
CA VAL A 33 9.28 5.33 -6.23
C VAL A 33 8.50 6.03 -7.34
N MET A 34 8.38 7.36 -7.29
CA MET A 34 7.75 8.13 -8.36
C MET A 34 8.52 8.03 -9.68
N GLU A 35 9.85 8.16 -9.64
CA GLU A 35 10.71 7.96 -10.82
C GLU A 35 10.58 6.55 -11.40
N ALA A 36 10.51 5.52 -10.55
CA ALA A 36 10.30 4.15 -11.00
C ALA A 36 8.94 3.99 -11.71
N CYS A 37 7.88 4.54 -11.12
CA CYS A 37 6.54 4.45 -11.68
C CYS A 37 6.41 5.23 -13.00
N GLU A 38 7.04 6.40 -13.11
CA GLU A 38 7.09 7.18 -14.35
C GLU A 38 7.88 6.45 -15.45
N GLU A 39 9.02 5.87 -15.12
CA GLU A 39 9.82 5.07 -16.07
C GLU A 39 9.05 3.87 -16.59
N ALA A 40 8.36 3.15 -15.69
CA ALA A 40 7.56 1.98 -16.02
C ALA A 40 6.18 2.32 -16.60
N GLN A 41 5.78 3.59 -16.65
CA GLN A 41 4.41 4.02 -16.99
C GLN A 41 3.35 3.25 -16.19
N SER A 42 3.59 3.13 -14.88
CA SER A 42 2.74 2.42 -13.92
C SER A 42 1.86 3.38 -13.13
N PRO A 43 0.57 3.08 -12.91
CA PRO A 43 -0.20 3.75 -11.86
C PRO A 43 0.42 3.44 -10.48
N VAL A 44 0.22 4.31 -9.51
CA VAL A 44 0.79 4.14 -8.15
C VAL A 44 -0.13 4.68 -7.07
N MET A 45 -0.16 4.01 -5.93
CA MET A 45 -0.68 4.54 -4.68
C MET A 45 0.49 4.92 -3.77
N ILE A 46 0.54 6.19 -3.35
CA ILE A 46 1.49 6.63 -2.33
C ILE A 46 0.81 6.44 -0.98
N ALA A 47 1.22 5.39 -0.30
CA ALA A 47 0.72 5.02 1.02
C ALA A 47 1.48 5.78 2.10
N ILE A 48 0.75 6.33 3.07
CA ILE A 48 1.30 7.09 4.19
C ILE A 48 0.64 6.58 5.46
N HIS A 49 1.43 5.91 6.31
CA HIS A 49 0.97 5.47 7.63
C HIS A 49 0.82 6.68 8.58
N PRO A 50 -0.10 6.66 9.56
CA PRO A 50 -0.26 7.76 10.52
C PRO A 50 1.03 8.19 11.23
N ASP A 51 1.88 7.22 11.61
CA ASP A 51 3.17 7.53 12.26
C ASP A 51 4.17 8.16 11.30
N GLU A 52 4.16 7.75 10.02
CA GLU A 52 4.96 8.41 8.97
C GLU A 52 4.44 9.83 8.73
N LEU A 53 3.13 10.05 8.69
CA LEU A 53 2.55 11.38 8.55
C LEU A 53 2.91 12.28 9.73
N SER A 54 2.87 11.74 10.95
CA SER A 54 3.28 12.45 12.17
C SER A 54 4.76 12.88 12.10
N PHE A 55 5.64 12.01 11.62
CA PHE A 55 7.07 12.29 11.44
C PHE A 55 7.33 13.30 10.32
N LEU A 56 6.68 13.13 9.16
CA LEU A 56 6.89 13.95 7.96
C LEU A 56 6.13 15.27 7.98
N THR A 57 5.18 15.40 8.87
CA THR A 57 4.23 16.51 8.97
C THR A 57 3.27 16.65 7.79
N ASP A 58 2.23 17.43 7.94
CA ASP A 58 1.19 17.67 6.92
C ASP A 58 1.76 18.23 5.60
N SER A 59 2.91 18.92 5.65
CA SER A 59 3.58 19.47 4.47
C SER A 59 4.04 18.40 3.47
N PHE A 60 4.26 17.17 3.92
CA PHE A 60 4.61 16.06 3.04
C PHE A 60 3.48 15.73 2.05
N VAL A 61 2.23 15.83 2.49
CA VAL A 61 1.08 15.62 1.60
C VAL A 61 1.05 16.66 0.47
N ALA A 62 1.44 17.90 0.76
CA ALA A 62 1.57 18.93 -0.27
C ALA A 62 2.65 18.57 -1.31
N GLN A 63 3.79 17.99 -0.88
CA GLN A 63 4.82 17.49 -1.79
C GLN A 63 4.30 16.35 -2.68
N VAL A 64 3.58 15.37 -2.11
CA VAL A 64 2.98 14.27 -2.90
C VAL A 64 1.98 14.82 -3.91
N LYS A 65 1.12 15.77 -3.50
CA LYS A 65 0.15 16.43 -4.40
C LYS A 65 0.83 17.17 -5.55
N ASP A 66 1.92 17.88 -5.27
CA ASP A 66 2.67 18.58 -6.29
C ASP A 66 3.25 17.61 -7.33
N LEU A 67 3.89 16.53 -6.90
CA LEU A 67 4.38 15.49 -7.80
C LEU A 67 3.24 14.85 -8.61
N ALA A 68 2.12 14.50 -7.95
CA ALA A 68 0.96 13.92 -8.63
C ALA A 68 0.35 14.85 -9.70
N ASN A 69 0.41 16.16 -9.50
CA ASN A 69 -0.09 17.14 -10.47
C ASN A 69 0.85 17.36 -11.66
N HIS A 70 2.14 17.09 -11.51
CA HIS A 70 3.13 17.28 -12.57
C HIS A 70 3.47 16.01 -13.35
N THR A 71 3.07 14.85 -12.84
CA THR A 71 3.24 13.57 -13.55
C THR A 71 2.12 13.25 -14.52
N LYS A 72 2.41 12.40 -15.50
CA LYS A 72 1.43 11.87 -16.47
C LYS A 72 0.80 10.55 -16.01
N ILE A 73 1.40 9.86 -15.04
CA ILE A 73 0.83 8.61 -14.52
C ILE A 73 -0.30 8.88 -13.51
N PRO A 74 -1.25 7.96 -13.33
CA PRO A 74 -2.24 8.02 -12.25
C PRO A 74 -1.56 7.85 -10.88
N VAL A 75 -1.87 8.74 -9.95
CA VAL A 75 -1.37 8.72 -8.58
C VAL A 75 -2.54 8.84 -7.61
N CYS A 76 -2.62 7.95 -6.64
CA CYS A 76 -3.56 8.02 -5.53
C CYS A 76 -2.79 8.30 -4.24
N ILE A 77 -3.26 9.23 -3.41
CA ILE A 77 -2.70 9.47 -2.08
C ILE A 77 -3.56 8.71 -1.07
N HIS A 78 -2.96 7.76 -0.37
CA HIS A 78 -3.68 6.80 0.46
C HIS A 78 -3.22 6.84 1.92
N LEU A 79 -4.16 7.03 2.86
CA LEU A 79 -3.92 6.81 4.28
C LEU A 79 -3.90 5.31 4.54
N ASP A 80 -2.78 4.79 5.01
CA ASP A 80 -2.54 3.39 5.28
C ASP A 80 -2.72 3.11 6.78
N HIS A 81 -3.53 2.11 7.14
CA HIS A 81 -3.83 1.73 8.52
C HIS A 81 -4.28 2.89 9.43
N GLY A 82 -5.26 3.68 9.00
CA GLY A 82 -5.88 4.69 9.86
C GLY A 82 -6.55 4.02 11.07
N ALA A 83 -6.07 4.31 12.27
CA ALA A 83 -6.50 3.67 13.51
C ALA A 83 -7.72 4.35 14.16
N SER A 84 -8.13 5.52 13.67
CA SER A 84 -9.27 6.25 14.24
C SER A 84 -9.99 7.08 13.19
N TYR A 85 -11.25 7.37 13.48
CA TYR A 85 -12.06 8.28 12.66
C TYR A 85 -11.42 9.67 12.51
N GLU A 86 -10.82 10.18 13.59
CA GLU A 86 -10.16 11.48 13.63
C GLU A 86 -8.95 11.53 12.70
N GLN A 87 -8.13 10.48 12.65
CA GLN A 87 -7.01 10.36 11.70
C GLN A 87 -7.51 10.34 10.25
N VAL A 88 -8.58 9.62 9.97
CA VAL A 88 -9.21 9.57 8.65
C VAL A 88 -9.71 10.96 8.23
N ILE A 89 -10.43 11.66 9.10
CA ILE A 89 -10.92 13.02 8.81
C ILE A 89 -9.75 13.99 8.58
N HIS A 90 -8.69 13.89 9.38
CA HIS A 90 -7.49 14.71 9.17
C HIS A 90 -6.85 14.44 7.79
N ALA A 91 -6.70 13.18 7.39
CA ALA A 91 -6.19 12.81 6.07
C ALA A 91 -7.07 13.37 4.93
N ILE A 92 -8.39 13.28 5.06
CA ILE A 92 -9.33 13.87 4.09
C ILE A 92 -9.13 15.39 3.98
N GLN A 93 -8.97 16.09 5.11
CA GLN A 93 -8.74 17.54 5.12
C GLN A 93 -7.42 17.91 4.44
N LEU A 94 -6.38 17.09 4.55
CA LEU A 94 -5.11 17.28 3.87
C LEU A 94 -5.17 17.01 2.36
N GLY A 95 -6.24 16.34 1.90
CA GLY A 95 -6.48 16.05 0.48
C GLY A 95 -5.97 14.68 0.04
N PHE A 96 -5.97 13.71 0.94
CA PHE A 96 -5.89 12.30 0.56
C PHE A 96 -7.08 11.94 -0.35
N THR A 97 -6.84 11.12 -1.36
CA THR A 97 -7.87 10.68 -2.31
C THR A 97 -8.39 9.28 -2.01
N SER A 98 -7.75 8.62 -1.05
CA SER A 98 -8.13 7.32 -0.52
C SER A 98 -7.73 7.22 0.96
N VAL A 99 -8.55 6.57 1.76
CA VAL A 99 -8.26 6.35 3.18
C VAL A 99 -8.58 4.90 3.56
N MET A 100 -7.80 4.34 4.46
CA MET A 100 -8.12 3.07 5.10
C MET A 100 -8.51 3.31 6.55
N ILE A 101 -9.54 2.60 7.00
CA ILE A 101 -9.83 2.42 8.42
C ILE A 101 -9.50 0.98 8.82
N ASP A 102 -8.55 0.82 9.71
CA ASP A 102 -8.16 -0.48 10.23
C ASP A 102 -8.82 -0.73 11.58
N ALA A 103 -9.97 -1.39 11.54
CA ALA A 103 -10.71 -1.86 12.70
C ALA A 103 -10.75 -3.41 12.74
N SER A 104 -9.83 -4.07 12.03
CA SER A 104 -9.77 -5.54 11.89
C SER A 104 -9.56 -6.28 13.21
N HIS A 105 -8.93 -5.62 14.19
CA HIS A 105 -8.71 -6.12 15.54
C HIS A 105 -9.95 -6.07 16.44
N LEU A 106 -11.03 -5.39 16.01
CA LEU A 106 -12.28 -5.29 16.74
C LEU A 106 -13.23 -6.46 16.40
N PRO A 107 -14.25 -6.73 17.23
CA PRO A 107 -15.33 -7.62 16.85
C PRO A 107 -15.98 -7.20 15.52
N TYR A 108 -16.48 -8.16 14.76
CA TYR A 108 -17.03 -7.96 13.41
C TYR A 108 -18.02 -6.78 13.31
N GLU A 109 -19.00 -6.70 14.20
CA GLU A 109 -20.02 -5.62 14.15
C GLU A 109 -19.43 -4.25 14.49
N ASP A 110 -18.38 -4.17 15.31
CA ASP A 110 -17.68 -2.93 15.62
C ASP A 110 -16.80 -2.49 14.42
N ASN A 111 -16.17 -3.44 13.72
CA ASN A 111 -15.47 -3.16 12.47
C ASN A 111 -16.45 -2.64 11.41
N VAL A 112 -17.61 -3.28 11.25
CA VAL A 112 -18.67 -2.81 10.34
C VAL A 112 -19.09 -1.37 10.69
N ALA A 113 -19.40 -1.10 11.96
CA ALA A 113 -19.86 0.22 12.40
C ALA A 113 -18.79 1.32 12.18
N SER A 114 -17.51 0.99 12.47
CA SER A 114 -16.39 1.90 12.24
C SER A 114 -16.23 2.21 10.75
N SER A 115 -16.25 1.18 9.91
CA SER A 115 -16.13 1.31 8.46
C SER A 115 -17.29 2.12 7.85
N GLN A 116 -18.54 1.85 8.26
CA GLN A 116 -19.72 2.62 7.81
C GLN A 116 -19.59 4.11 8.13
N ARG A 117 -19.11 4.43 9.34
CA ARG A 117 -18.93 5.83 9.75
C ARG A 117 -17.92 6.55 8.88
N VAL A 118 -16.81 5.88 8.55
CA VAL A 118 -15.77 6.42 7.65
C VAL A 118 -16.29 6.55 6.23
N VAL A 119 -16.95 5.53 5.69
CA VAL A 119 -17.53 5.53 4.34
C VAL A 119 -18.50 6.70 4.17
N ALA A 120 -19.40 6.93 5.13
CA ALA A 120 -20.34 8.04 5.06
C ALA A 120 -19.66 9.41 4.96
N ALA A 121 -18.54 9.61 5.67
CA ALA A 121 -17.81 10.88 5.64
C ALA A 121 -16.95 11.01 4.36
N ALA A 122 -16.21 9.96 3.99
CA ALA A 122 -15.28 9.98 2.86
C ALA A 122 -16.01 10.07 1.51
N HIS A 123 -17.07 9.29 1.31
CA HIS A 123 -17.85 9.31 0.08
C HIS A 123 -18.56 10.65 -0.14
N ALA A 124 -18.97 11.35 0.92
CA ALA A 124 -19.58 12.67 0.81
C ALA A 124 -18.66 13.72 0.13
N VAL A 125 -17.34 13.47 0.11
CA VAL A 125 -16.33 14.36 -0.48
C VAL A 125 -15.52 13.68 -1.59
N GLY A 126 -15.97 12.52 -2.08
CA GLY A 126 -15.36 11.81 -3.21
C GLY A 126 -14.05 11.07 -2.88
N VAL A 127 -13.79 10.80 -1.61
CA VAL A 127 -12.64 10.01 -1.14
C VAL A 127 -13.05 8.55 -1.00
N SER A 128 -12.25 7.62 -1.55
CA SER A 128 -12.49 6.18 -1.46
C SER A 128 -12.05 5.60 -0.13
N VAL A 129 -12.68 4.49 0.25
CA VAL A 129 -12.43 3.83 1.54
C VAL A 129 -12.00 2.38 1.33
N GLU A 130 -10.91 2.03 2.00
CA GLU A 130 -10.44 0.66 2.21
C GLU A 130 -10.73 0.24 3.65
N ALA A 131 -11.10 -1.02 3.87
CA ALA A 131 -11.15 -1.62 5.19
C ALA A 131 -10.49 -3.00 5.17
N GLU A 132 -10.27 -3.58 6.34
CA GLU A 132 -9.62 -4.88 6.51
C GLU A 132 -10.54 -5.87 7.21
N LEU A 133 -10.52 -7.10 6.74
CA LEU A 133 -11.22 -8.23 7.34
C LEU A 133 -10.26 -9.40 7.56
N GLY A 134 -10.23 -9.93 8.76
CA GLY A 134 -9.14 -10.77 9.26
C GLY A 134 -8.04 -9.90 9.84
N THR A 135 -6.88 -10.47 10.17
CA THR A 135 -5.76 -9.71 10.77
C THR A 135 -4.43 -10.05 10.10
N ILE A 136 -3.62 -9.04 9.84
CA ILE A 136 -2.28 -9.17 9.25
C ILE A 136 -1.26 -9.40 10.37
N GLY A 137 -0.29 -10.29 10.14
CA GLY A 137 0.79 -10.56 11.08
C GLY A 137 1.81 -9.44 11.18
N ASP A 138 2.70 -9.51 12.17
CA ASP A 138 3.83 -8.60 12.33
C ASP A 138 5.11 -9.39 12.57
N THR A 139 6.16 -9.10 11.80
CA THR A 139 7.50 -9.67 11.99
C THR A 139 8.36 -8.87 12.97
N GLY A 140 7.82 -7.76 13.50
CA GLY A 140 8.49 -6.80 14.37
C GLY A 140 9.27 -5.72 13.60
N ASN A 141 9.50 -4.60 14.27
CA ASN A 141 10.27 -3.45 13.75
C ASN A 141 9.65 -2.75 12.51
N THR A 142 8.33 -2.73 12.41
CA THR A 142 7.60 -1.96 11.40
C THR A 142 6.72 -0.88 12.04
N VAL A 143 6.38 0.15 11.28
CA VAL A 143 5.41 1.18 11.72
C VAL A 143 3.98 0.71 11.50
N GLU A 144 3.77 -0.19 10.54
CA GLU A 144 2.46 -0.72 10.18
C GLU A 144 1.87 -1.61 11.27
N GLY A 145 2.73 -2.15 12.17
CA GLY A 145 2.30 -3.05 13.24
C GLY A 145 1.71 -4.35 12.72
N GLY A 146 0.78 -4.92 13.46
CA GLY A 146 0.10 -6.18 13.17
C GLY A 146 -0.16 -6.99 14.43
N VAL A 147 -0.62 -8.22 14.27
CA VAL A 147 -0.93 -9.11 15.40
C VAL A 147 0.02 -10.31 15.43
N SER A 148 0.19 -10.89 16.62
CA SER A 148 1.01 -12.10 16.79
C SER A 148 0.33 -13.36 16.24
N GLU A 149 -1.00 -13.37 16.15
CA GLU A 149 -1.79 -14.47 15.62
C GLU A 149 -2.63 -13.97 14.44
N VAL A 150 -2.36 -14.51 13.25
CA VAL A 150 -3.09 -14.17 12.02
C VAL A 150 -4.46 -14.82 12.05
N ILE A 151 -5.50 -14.01 11.90
CA ILE A 151 -6.86 -14.48 11.68
C ILE A 151 -7.15 -14.34 10.18
N TYR A 152 -7.26 -15.46 9.48
CA TYR A 152 -7.56 -15.45 8.05
C TYR A 152 -8.95 -14.87 7.79
N THR A 153 -9.10 -14.16 6.68
CA THR A 153 -10.41 -13.68 6.23
C THR A 153 -11.33 -14.86 5.92
N ASP A 154 -12.52 -14.87 6.52
CA ASP A 154 -13.55 -15.87 6.19
C ASP A 154 -14.29 -15.44 4.91
N PRO A 155 -14.18 -16.19 3.80
CA PRO A 155 -14.84 -15.84 2.53
C PRO A 155 -16.38 -15.73 2.66
N LYS A 156 -16.98 -16.42 3.62
CA LYS A 156 -18.45 -16.43 3.80
C LYS A 156 -19.00 -15.11 4.35
N VAL A 157 -18.15 -14.34 5.04
CA VAL A 157 -18.57 -13.05 5.61
C VAL A 157 -18.04 -11.86 4.82
N ALA A 158 -17.13 -12.09 3.87
CA ALA A 158 -16.52 -11.00 3.10
C ALA A 158 -17.56 -10.19 2.32
N GLN A 159 -18.48 -10.84 1.61
CA GLN A 159 -19.53 -10.13 0.86
C GLN A 159 -20.51 -9.42 1.81
N ASP A 160 -20.92 -10.03 2.92
CA ASP A 160 -21.78 -9.38 3.92
C ASP A 160 -21.12 -8.13 4.51
N PHE A 161 -19.80 -8.20 4.76
CA PHE A 161 -19.03 -7.04 5.22
C PHE A 161 -19.04 -5.90 4.20
N ILE A 162 -18.79 -6.21 2.93
CA ILE A 162 -18.82 -5.24 1.82
C ILE A 162 -20.21 -4.61 1.68
N ASP A 163 -21.27 -5.41 1.68
CA ASP A 163 -22.64 -4.95 1.53
C ASP A 163 -23.09 -4.07 2.69
N LYS A 164 -22.67 -4.39 3.92
CA LYS A 164 -22.97 -3.58 5.09
C LYS A 164 -22.18 -2.27 5.13
N THR A 165 -20.91 -2.30 4.77
CA THR A 165 -20.01 -1.16 4.95
C THR A 165 -19.99 -0.21 3.76
N GLY A 166 -20.11 -0.73 2.54
CA GLY A 166 -20.00 0.05 1.31
C GLY A 166 -18.57 0.51 1.00
N VAL A 167 -17.54 -0.18 1.49
CA VAL A 167 -16.13 0.10 1.18
C VAL A 167 -15.81 -0.11 -0.29
N ASP A 168 -14.82 0.61 -0.81
CA ASP A 168 -14.43 0.57 -2.24
C ASP A 168 -13.36 -0.50 -2.53
N SER A 169 -12.64 -0.97 -1.51
CA SER A 169 -11.68 -2.07 -1.58
C SER A 169 -11.58 -2.79 -0.23
N LEU A 170 -11.19 -4.06 -0.27
CA LEU A 170 -11.08 -4.90 0.92
C LEU A 170 -9.68 -5.49 1.05
N ALA A 171 -8.99 -5.17 2.13
CA ALA A 171 -7.78 -5.86 2.54
C ALA A 171 -8.13 -7.21 3.17
N VAL A 172 -7.47 -8.26 2.67
CA VAL A 172 -7.75 -9.64 3.05
C VAL A 172 -6.54 -10.30 3.68
N ALA A 173 -6.75 -10.95 4.82
CA ALA A 173 -5.72 -11.70 5.54
C ALA A 173 -5.63 -13.13 4.96
N ILE A 174 -4.59 -13.37 4.18
CA ILE A 174 -4.33 -14.68 3.56
C ILE A 174 -2.94 -15.24 3.92
N GLY A 175 -2.33 -14.76 5.01
CA GLY A 175 -1.10 -15.29 5.58
C GLY A 175 0.12 -14.41 5.43
N THR A 176 -0.02 -13.16 5.04
CA THR A 176 1.06 -12.16 5.04
C THR A 176 1.31 -11.59 6.44
N ALA A 177 2.50 -11.04 6.63
CA ALA A 177 2.86 -10.24 7.79
C ALA A 177 3.64 -8.99 7.36
N HIS A 178 3.52 -7.91 8.13
CA HIS A 178 4.32 -6.71 7.93
C HIS A 178 5.77 -6.95 8.31
N GLY A 179 6.70 -6.36 7.56
CA GLY A 179 8.13 -6.42 7.84
C GLY A 179 8.92 -7.35 6.93
N ILE A 180 10.09 -7.74 7.40
CA ILE A 180 10.99 -8.67 6.73
C ILE A 180 10.95 -9.99 7.47
N TYR A 181 10.61 -11.07 6.78
CA TYR A 181 10.60 -12.40 7.39
C TYR A 181 12.02 -12.85 7.80
N PRO A 182 12.16 -13.55 8.92
CA PRO A 182 13.40 -14.24 9.26
C PRO A 182 13.82 -15.21 8.13
N LYS A 183 15.12 -15.41 7.94
CA LYS A 183 15.66 -16.22 6.84
C LYS A 183 15.22 -17.70 6.83
N ASP A 184 14.80 -18.20 7.98
CA ASP A 184 14.34 -19.58 8.20
C ASP A 184 12.82 -19.72 8.08
N VAL A 185 12.11 -18.62 7.77
CA VAL A 185 10.68 -18.61 7.52
C VAL A 185 10.41 -18.56 6.01
N ASP A 186 9.64 -19.51 5.52
CA ASP A 186 9.15 -19.55 4.12
C ASP A 186 7.63 -19.23 4.14
N PRO A 187 7.24 -17.94 3.97
CA PRO A 187 5.84 -17.55 4.05
C PRO A 187 5.04 -18.19 2.90
N LYS A 188 3.85 -18.65 3.22
CA LYS A 188 2.92 -19.25 2.25
C LYS A 188 1.59 -18.52 2.30
N LEU A 189 1.11 -18.11 1.15
CA LEU A 189 -0.20 -17.50 1.03
C LEU A 189 -1.30 -18.59 0.96
N ARG A 190 -2.41 -18.34 1.63
CA ARG A 190 -3.62 -19.14 1.53
C ARG A 190 -4.40 -18.75 0.27
N LEU A 191 -3.84 -19.14 -0.88
CA LEU A 191 -4.42 -18.86 -2.19
C LEU A 191 -5.79 -19.54 -2.39
N ASP A 192 -6.07 -20.60 -1.66
CA ASP A 192 -7.37 -21.24 -1.57
C ASP A 192 -8.43 -20.28 -0.99
N ILE A 193 -8.09 -19.56 0.08
CA ILE A 193 -8.96 -18.54 0.68
C ILE A 193 -9.14 -17.35 -0.28
N LEU A 194 -8.07 -16.90 -0.92
CA LEU A 194 -8.15 -15.82 -1.90
C LEU A 194 -9.11 -16.14 -3.04
N GLU A 195 -9.04 -17.36 -3.58
CA GLU A 195 -9.91 -17.81 -4.66
C GLU A 195 -11.40 -17.81 -4.26
N GLU A 196 -11.70 -18.22 -3.01
CA GLU A 196 -13.06 -18.18 -2.50
C GLU A 196 -13.58 -16.75 -2.28
N ILE A 197 -12.73 -15.84 -1.78
CA ILE A 197 -13.09 -14.43 -1.59
C ILE A 197 -13.31 -13.75 -2.95
N GLU A 198 -12.41 -13.95 -3.92
CA GLU A 198 -12.52 -13.34 -5.25
C GLU A 198 -13.82 -13.77 -5.96
N LYS A 199 -14.22 -15.05 -5.84
CA LYS A 199 -15.49 -15.54 -6.37
C LYS A 199 -16.72 -14.98 -5.65
N ALA A 200 -16.58 -14.62 -4.39
CA ALA A 200 -17.68 -14.13 -3.56
C ALA A 200 -17.87 -12.61 -3.63
N THR A 201 -16.89 -11.85 -4.15
CA THR A 201 -16.87 -10.37 -4.05
C THR A 201 -16.60 -9.70 -5.38
N ASP A 202 -17.22 -8.53 -5.59
CA ASP A 202 -17.07 -7.76 -6.84
C ASP A 202 -16.13 -6.55 -6.72
N ILE A 203 -15.65 -6.21 -5.51
CA ILE A 203 -14.76 -5.07 -5.30
C ILE A 203 -13.28 -5.47 -5.43
N PRO A 204 -12.36 -4.51 -5.63
CA PRO A 204 -10.92 -4.77 -5.62
C PRO A 204 -10.43 -5.37 -4.30
N LEU A 205 -9.59 -6.40 -4.38
CA LEU A 205 -8.94 -7.03 -3.23
C LEU A 205 -7.53 -6.46 -3.02
N VAL A 206 -7.16 -6.31 -1.77
CA VAL A 206 -5.90 -5.72 -1.34
C VAL A 206 -5.08 -6.72 -0.53
N LEU A 207 -3.78 -6.77 -0.79
CA LEU A 207 -2.81 -7.57 -0.04
C LEU A 207 -1.85 -6.63 0.71
N HIS A 208 -1.97 -6.60 2.03
CA HIS A 208 -1.00 -5.97 2.93
C HIS A 208 0.19 -6.90 3.20
N GLY A 209 1.29 -6.38 3.73
CA GLY A 209 2.48 -7.17 4.04
C GLY A 209 3.11 -7.82 2.80
N GLY A 210 3.09 -7.15 1.63
CA GLY A 210 3.63 -7.69 0.38
C GLY A 210 5.14 -7.79 0.32
N SER A 211 5.86 -7.10 1.22
CA SER A 211 7.33 -7.15 1.30
C SER A 211 7.82 -8.53 1.76
N SER A 212 8.99 -8.94 1.24
CA SER A 212 9.71 -10.17 1.68
C SER A 212 8.95 -11.49 1.47
N ASN A 213 7.85 -11.49 0.72
CA ASN A 213 7.18 -12.72 0.30
C ASN A 213 7.84 -13.30 -0.96
N PRO A 214 7.76 -14.63 -1.20
CA PRO A 214 8.22 -15.22 -2.44
C PRO A 214 7.50 -14.63 -3.66
N ASP A 215 8.24 -14.22 -4.67
CA ASP A 215 7.69 -13.59 -5.88
C ASP A 215 6.65 -14.46 -6.59
N GLU A 216 6.82 -15.79 -6.56
CA GLU A 216 5.86 -16.73 -7.14
C GLU A 216 4.50 -16.70 -6.45
N GLU A 217 4.47 -16.56 -5.12
CA GLU A 217 3.23 -16.47 -4.34
C GLU A 217 2.50 -15.15 -4.64
N ILE A 218 3.25 -14.05 -4.68
CA ILE A 218 2.72 -12.72 -5.03
C ILE A 218 2.19 -12.71 -6.48
N ALA A 219 2.96 -13.24 -7.45
CA ALA A 219 2.53 -13.29 -8.84
C ALA A 219 1.23 -14.11 -9.02
N LYS A 220 1.08 -15.21 -8.27
CA LYS A 220 -0.16 -15.98 -8.25
C LYS A 220 -1.31 -15.16 -7.66
N ALA A 221 -1.11 -14.50 -6.52
CA ALA A 221 -2.14 -13.66 -5.90
C ALA A 221 -2.65 -12.57 -6.86
N VAL A 222 -1.75 -11.91 -7.62
CA VAL A 222 -2.13 -10.95 -8.67
C VAL A 222 -3.00 -11.60 -9.74
N THR A 223 -2.65 -12.80 -10.21
CA THR A 223 -3.46 -13.50 -11.22
C THR A 223 -4.80 -14.02 -10.69
N MET A 224 -4.94 -14.07 -9.37
CA MET A 224 -6.15 -14.53 -8.67
C MET A 224 -7.00 -13.38 -8.11
N GLY A 225 -6.79 -12.15 -8.57
CA GLY A 225 -7.70 -11.03 -8.30
C GLY A 225 -7.23 -10.03 -7.24
N VAL A 226 -5.98 -10.10 -6.76
CA VAL A 226 -5.41 -9.02 -5.96
C VAL A 226 -5.13 -7.81 -6.86
N ASN A 227 -5.63 -6.62 -6.48
CA ASN A 227 -5.56 -5.40 -7.29
C ASN A 227 -4.74 -4.27 -6.66
N LYS A 228 -4.32 -4.40 -5.40
CA LYS A 228 -3.39 -3.51 -4.70
C LYS A 228 -2.46 -4.34 -3.82
N ILE A 229 -1.18 -4.00 -3.79
CA ILE A 229 -0.21 -4.64 -2.89
C ILE A 229 0.64 -3.58 -2.20
N ASN A 230 0.65 -3.60 -0.87
CA ASN A 230 1.46 -2.70 -0.06
C ASN A 230 2.92 -3.18 0.01
N ILE A 231 3.85 -2.27 -0.28
CA ILE A 231 5.30 -2.48 -0.20
C ILE A 231 5.92 -1.36 0.65
N SER A 232 6.43 -1.74 1.79
CA SER A 232 7.07 -0.85 2.75
C SER A 232 8.53 -1.26 3.00
N SER A 233 8.72 -2.41 3.61
CA SER A 233 10.04 -2.84 4.09
C SER A 233 11.05 -3.08 2.97
N ASP A 234 10.65 -3.61 1.82
CA ASP A 234 11.55 -3.90 0.70
C ASP A 234 12.26 -2.64 0.19
N ILE A 235 11.53 -1.52 0.02
CA ILE A 235 12.11 -0.26 -0.46
C ILE A 235 12.94 0.45 0.61
N LYS A 236 12.55 0.33 1.88
CA LYS A 236 13.24 0.97 3.02
C LYS A 236 14.55 0.28 3.34
N ILE A 237 14.59 -1.07 3.31
CA ILE A 237 15.78 -1.83 3.69
C ILE A 237 16.94 -1.65 2.71
N VAL A 238 16.67 -1.59 1.40
CA VAL A 238 17.72 -1.38 0.38
C VAL A 238 18.30 0.03 0.46
N PHE A 239 17.47 1.04 0.72
CA PHE A 239 17.91 2.40 1.00
C PHE A 239 18.86 2.45 2.21
N ALA A 240 18.41 1.85 3.33
CA ALA A 240 19.19 1.83 4.57
C ALA A 240 20.49 1.03 4.43
N ASN A 241 20.47 -0.08 3.71
CA ASN A 241 21.67 -0.92 3.48
C ASN A 241 22.69 -0.16 2.63
N LYS A 242 22.24 0.51 1.55
CA LYS A 242 23.14 1.30 0.71
C LYS A 242 23.75 2.47 1.48
N LEU A 243 22.96 3.13 2.32
CA LEU A 243 23.47 4.19 3.18
C LEU A 243 24.54 3.67 4.16
N ARG A 244 24.32 2.49 4.80
CA ARG A 244 25.31 1.84 5.66
C ARG A 244 26.60 1.51 4.90
N GLU A 245 26.49 0.99 3.68
CA GLU A 245 27.64 0.71 2.81
C GLU A 245 28.47 1.95 2.57
N ILE A 246 27.82 3.06 2.17
CA ILE A 246 28.50 4.35 1.89
C ILE A 246 29.21 4.88 3.13
N LEU A 247 28.54 4.87 4.29
CA LEU A 247 29.10 5.35 5.54
C LEU A 247 30.25 4.47 6.06
N ASN A 248 30.18 3.17 5.85
CA ASN A 248 31.23 2.22 6.25
C ASN A 248 32.43 2.20 5.28
N ALA A 249 32.33 2.78 4.11
CA ALA A 249 33.45 2.88 3.16
C ALA A 249 34.60 3.81 3.64
N GLY A 250 34.45 4.43 4.81
CA GLY A 250 35.54 5.11 5.52
C GLY A 250 35.82 6.55 5.07
N ASN A 251 35.02 7.11 4.14
CA ASN A 251 35.14 8.51 3.79
C ASN A 251 34.32 9.38 4.77
N MET A 252 34.95 9.77 5.87
CA MET A 252 34.35 10.57 6.94
C MET A 252 34.02 12.02 6.50
N GLU A 253 34.44 12.45 5.32
CA GLU A 253 34.17 13.80 4.80
C GLU A 253 32.83 13.89 4.08
N ILE A 254 32.26 12.76 3.66
CA ILE A 254 30.95 12.72 3.00
C ILE A 254 29.84 12.99 4.01
N ARG A 255 29.19 14.14 3.90
CA ARG A 255 28.08 14.56 4.76
C ARG A 255 26.90 15.19 4.00
N GLU A 256 27.11 15.49 2.72
CA GLU A 256 26.10 16.19 1.92
C GLU A 256 24.96 15.25 1.49
N PRO A 257 23.70 15.55 1.82
CA PRO A 257 22.56 14.71 1.45
C PRO A 257 22.44 14.44 -0.05
N ASN A 258 22.75 15.41 -0.89
CA ASN A 258 22.75 15.31 -2.34
C ASN A 258 23.89 14.44 -2.91
N VAL A 259 24.80 13.97 -2.07
CA VAL A 259 25.83 12.98 -2.41
C VAL A 259 25.52 11.63 -1.79
N LEU A 260 25.00 11.62 -0.57
CA LEU A 260 24.71 10.40 0.19
C LEU A 260 23.46 9.67 -0.34
N PHE A 261 22.38 10.41 -0.64
CA PHE A 261 21.09 9.80 -0.90
C PHE A 261 20.86 9.32 -2.34
N PRO A 262 21.40 9.93 -3.41
CA PRO A 262 21.13 9.46 -4.76
C PRO A 262 21.48 7.99 -5.00
N PRO A 263 22.60 7.41 -4.53
CA PRO A 263 22.85 5.97 -4.65
C PRO A 263 21.84 5.11 -3.88
N CYS A 264 21.30 5.61 -2.74
CA CYS A 264 20.28 4.91 -1.96
C CYS A 264 18.93 4.94 -2.69
N MET A 265 18.58 6.07 -3.29
CA MET A 265 17.38 6.24 -4.12
C MET A 265 17.41 5.31 -5.33
N GLU A 266 18.56 5.16 -5.97
CA GLU A 266 18.74 4.25 -7.11
C GLU A 266 18.47 2.78 -6.74
N GLU A 267 18.93 2.31 -5.56
CA GLU A 267 18.59 0.96 -5.08
C GLU A 267 17.10 0.81 -4.79
N THR A 268 16.48 1.83 -4.19
CA THR A 268 15.01 1.86 -3.98
C THR A 268 14.26 1.79 -5.31
N LYS A 269 14.68 2.59 -6.31
CA LYS A 269 14.09 2.61 -7.64
C LYS A 269 14.14 1.24 -8.32
N LYS A 270 15.28 0.53 -8.22
CA LYS A 270 15.41 -0.83 -8.77
C LYS A 270 14.40 -1.78 -8.19
N VAL A 271 14.27 -1.82 -6.86
CA VAL A 271 13.28 -2.67 -6.18
C VAL A 271 11.85 -2.28 -6.57
N ALA A 272 11.55 -0.99 -6.67
CA ALA A 272 10.23 -0.52 -7.11
C ALA A 272 9.91 -1.00 -8.54
N LEU A 273 10.87 -0.93 -9.47
CA LEU A 273 10.72 -1.45 -10.85
C LEU A 273 10.50 -2.98 -10.88
N GLU A 274 11.18 -3.73 -10.02
CA GLU A 274 10.97 -5.18 -9.89
C GLU A 274 9.54 -5.49 -9.43
N LYS A 275 9.05 -4.80 -8.38
CA LYS A 275 7.69 -4.98 -7.87
C LYS A 275 6.63 -4.56 -8.90
N ILE A 276 6.82 -3.46 -9.63
CA ILE A 276 5.93 -3.03 -10.70
C ILE A 276 5.75 -4.13 -11.76
N LYS A 277 6.84 -4.76 -12.19
CA LYS A 277 6.80 -5.88 -13.13
C LYS A 277 6.11 -7.11 -12.54
N LEU A 278 6.44 -7.46 -11.28
CA LEU A 278 5.85 -8.59 -10.58
C LEU A 278 4.32 -8.45 -10.48
N PHE A 279 3.83 -7.22 -10.26
CA PHE A 279 2.41 -6.89 -10.14
C PHE A 279 1.71 -6.72 -11.50
N LYS A 280 2.45 -6.85 -12.62
CA LYS A 280 1.97 -6.60 -13.99
C LYS A 280 1.44 -5.17 -14.19
N SER A 281 1.98 -4.22 -13.44
CA SER A 281 1.56 -2.81 -13.42
C SER A 281 2.30 -1.95 -14.44
N ASP A 282 3.37 -2.46 -15.05
CA ASP A 282 4.13 -1.79 -16.10
C ASP A 282 3.26 -1.52 -17.33
N ASP A 283 3.44 -0.34 -17.94
CA ASP A 283 2.70 0.14 -19.11
C ASP A 283 1.16 0.16 -18.92
N LYS A 284 0.68 0.28 -17.68
CA LYS A 284 -0.75 0.31 -17.36
C LYS A 284 -1.34 1.71 -17.24
N ALA A 285 -0.52 2.75 -17.10
CA ALA A 285 -1.01 4.14 -17.02
C ALA A 285 -1.89 4.52 -18.21
N LYS A 286 -1.65 3.95 -19.40
CA LYS A 286 -2.42 4.21 -20.62
C LYS A 286 -3.91 3.89 -20.53
N PHE A 287 -4.34 3.01 -19.64
CA PHE A 287 -5.75 2.63 -19.47
C PHE A 287 -6.57 3.66 -18.70
N TYR A 288 -5.93 4.68 -18.13
CA TYR A 288 -6.57 5.76 -17.36
C TYR A 288 -6.84 7.03 -18.20
N PHE A 289 -6.35 7.05 -19.42
CA PHE A 289 -6.60 8.16 -20.36
C PHE A 289 -7.65 7.74 -21.39
N LYS A 290 -8.84 8.30 -21.26
CA LYS A 290 -9.92 8.14 -22.25
C LYS A 290 -9.89 9.29 -23.24
#